data_68a8d18c08915b7bab82d0a8d4cb954a
#
_entry.id   68a8d18c08915b7bab82d0a8d4cb954a
#
_cell.length_a   1.000
_cell.length_b   1.000
_cell.length_c   1.000
_cell.angle_alpha   90.00
_cell.angle_beta   90.00
_cell.angle_gamma   90.00
#
_symmetry.space_group_name_H-M   'P 1'
#
loop_
_entity.id
_entity.type
_entity.pdbx_description
1 polymer ?
#
loop_
_entity_poly.entity_id
_entity_poly.type
_entity_poly.pdbx_seq_one_letter_code
_entity_poly.pdbx_strand_id
1 'polypeptide(L)'
;VGTDNFTALAWDGFHIYDMLVVGKTTPRQNAELLLNFAKKHDIGPSHIIYDGTRGLYINDYIPDAIPFVSAKKSEGMYYLEARNLKDECYMRLAEAIKRGEFSIADEVANRKYEHQRLKETISIQNEFLEECAVVYFVDAGSGKKRMPTKKEMNAKLGKDRSMDILDPCAMRMYACLEYVYGEELIKTASWYKDTEDDDDEYDRFGFRKQTIYDDTLWS
;
A
#
# COMPACT_ATOMS: atom_id res chain seq x y z
N VAL A 1 3.97 -24.23 0.12
CA VAL A 1 3.72 -23.40 -1.06
C VAL A 1 2.39 -22.71 -0.86
N GLY A 2 2.39 -21.38 -0.83
CA GLY A 2 1.17 -20.60 -0.65
C GLY A 2 0.22 -20.70 -1.85
N THR A 3 -1.04 -20.38 -1.63
CA THR A 3 -2.07 -20.28 -2.70
C THR A 3 -2.19 -18.87 -3.26
N ASP A 4 -1.59 -17.90 -2.60
CA ASP A 4 -1.60 -16.49 -3.00
C ASP A 4 -0.42 -16.18 -3.93
N ASN A 5 -0.54 -15.14 -4.75
CA ASN A 5 0.58 -14.67 -5.54
C ASN A 5 1.55 -13.90 -4.64
N PHE A 6 2.83 -13.99 -4.94
CA PHE A 6 3.83 -13.05 -4.47
C PHE A 6 3.78 -11.82 -5.39
N THR A 7 3.62 -10.65 -4.83
CA THR A 7 3.53 -9.40 -5.57
C THR A 7 4.53 -8.39 -5.02
N ALA A 8 5.30 -7.76 -5.91
CA ALA A 8 6.18 -6.65 -5.59
C ALA A 8 5.94 -5.49 -6.55
N LEU A 9 5.91 -4.26 -6.03
CA LEU A 9 5.63 -3.04 -6.76
C LEU A 9 6.83 -2.10 -6.69
N ALA A 10 7.21 -1.52 -7.82
CA ALA A 10 8.19 -0.44 -7.90
C ALA A 10 7.46 0.89 -8.14
N TRP A 11 7.79 1.89 -7.30
CA TRP A 11 7.08 3.15 -7.20
C TRP A 11 7.98 4.34 -7.46
N ASP A 12 7.42 5.34 -8.14
CA ASP A 12 7.89 6.72 -8.15
C ASP A 12 6.76 7.63 -7.67
N GLY A 13 6.90 8.20 -6.46
CA GLY A 13 5.77 8.85 -5.79
C GLY A 13 4.59 7.90 -5.59
N PHE A 14 3.44 8.24 -6.20
CA PHE A 14 2.24 7.40 -6.24
C PHE A 14 2.01 6.75 -7.62
N HIS A 15 3.05 6.73 -8.46
CA HIS A 15 3.05 6.07 -9.75
C HIS A 15 3.71 4.70 -9.66
N ILE A 16 2.99 3.63 -10.02
CA ILE A 16 3.55 2.28 -10.17
C ILE A 16 4.16 2.18 -11.56
N TYR A 17 5.50 2.13 -11.66
CA TYR A 17 6.20 2.02 -12.94
C TYR A 17 6.64 0.61 -13.29
N ASP A 18 6.68 -0.32 -12.32
CA ASP A 18 6.84 -1.75 -12.59
C ASP A 18 6.19 -2.60 -11.50
N MET A 19 5.86 -3.84 -11.83
CA MET A 19 5.22 -4.80 -10.94
C MET A 19 5.69 -6.21 -11.27
N LEU A 20 5.95 -7.01 -10.24
CA LEU A 20 6.23 -8.44 -10.33
C LEU A 20 5.09 -9.21 -9.66
N VAL A 21 4.47 -10.14 -10.39
CA VAL A 21 3.45 -11.05 -9.86
C VAL A 21 3.87 -12.48 -10.19
N VAL A 22 4.11 -13.30 -9.16
CA VAL A 22 4.57 -14.69 -9.32
C VAL A 22 3.80 -15.60 -8.37
N GLY A 23 3.25 -16.69 -8.89
CA GLY A 23 2.56 -17.68 -8.09
C GLY A 23 3.46 -18.87 -7.68
N LYS A 24 3.01 -19.64 -6.69
CA LYS A 24 3.64 -20.91 -6.26
C LYS A 24 5.09 -20.78 -5.79
N THR A 25 5.43 -19.71 -5.10
CA THR A 25 6.76 -19.46 -4.58
C THR A 25 6.92 -19.94 -3.13
N THR A 26 8.15 -20.20 -2.73
CA THR A 26 8.54 -20.41 -1.34
C THR A 26 9.03 -19.09 -0.72
N PRO A 27 9.08 -18.97 0.62
CA PRO A 27 9.62 -17.77 1.28
C PRO A 27 11.00 -17.36 0.78
N ARG A 28 11.92 -18.31 0.62
CA ARG A 28 13.26 -18.05 0.10
C ARG A 28 13.21 -17.48 -1.33
N GLN A 29 12.41 -18.11 -2.20
CA GLN A 29 12.23 -17.61 -3.57
C GLN A 29 11.64 -16.20 -3.60
N ASN A 30 10.71 -15.88 -2.68
CA ASN A 30 10.16 -14.53 -2.57
C ASN A 30 11.25 -13.51 -2.23
N ALA A 31 12.14 -13.81 -1.29
CA ALA A 31 13.24 -12.93 -0.94
C ALA A 31 14.23 -12.75 -2.11
N GLU A 32 14.58 -13.82 -2.80
CA GLU A 32 15.44 -13.79 -3.99
C GLU A 32 14.82 -12.96 -5.13
N LEU A 33 13.51 -13.17 -5.39
CA LEU A 33 12.76 -12.41 -6.39
C LEU A 33 12.70 -10.92 -6.04
N LEU A 34 12.42 -10.60 -4.76
CA LEU A 34 12.35 -9.22 -4.28
C LEU A 34 13.69 -8.50 -4.41
N LEU A 35 14.80 -9.15 -4.03
CA LEU A 35 16.14 -8.59 -4.18
C LEU A 35 16.49 -8.34 -5.66
N ASN A 36 16.19 -9.30 -6.54
CA ASN A 36 16.45 -9.15 -7.96
C ASN A 36 15.59 -8.04 -8.58
N PHE A 37 14.35 -7.92 -8.16
CA PHE A 37 13.44 -6.86 -8.59
C PHE A 37 13.90 -5.49 -8.09
N ALA A 38 14.28 -5.37 -6.82
CA ALA A 38 14.83 -4.16 -6.25
C ALA A 38 16.13 -3.73 -6.95
N LYS A 39 17.05 -4.68 -7.20
CA LYS A 39 18.31 -4.43 -7.92
C LYS A 39 18.06 -3.97 -9.36
N LYS A 40 17.07 -4.53 -10.06
CA LYS A 40 16.68 -4.10 -11.41
C LYS A 40 16.33 -2.61 -11.46
N HIS A 41 15.77 -2.09 -10.38
CA HIS A 41 15.28 -0.71 -10.28
C HIS A 41 16.16 0.20 -9.42
N ASP A 42 17.36 -0.26 -9.04
CA ASP A 42 18.30 0.48 -8.19
C ASP A 42 17.68 0.89 -6.83
N ILE A 43 16.83 0.02 -6.29
CA ILE A 43 16.15 0.25 -5.00
C ILE A 43 17.00 -0.38 -3.90
N GLY A 44 17.45 0.44 -2.94
CA GLY A 44 18.19 -0.02 -1.77
C GLY A 44 17.32 -0.83 -0.80
N PRO A 45 17.89 -1.77 -0.03
CA PRO A 45 17.15 -2.60 0.93
C PRO A 45 16.28 -1.82 1.92
N SER A 46 16.77 -0.68 2.41
CA SER A 46 16.05 0.21 3.33
C SER A 46 14.81 0.88 2.74
N HIS A 47 14.61 0.79 1.41
CA HIS A 47 13.42 1.29 0.71
C HIS A 47 12.41 0.18 0.39
N ILE A 48 12.67 -1.04 0.87
CA ILE A 48 11.78 -2.18 0.68
C ILE A 48 10.84 -2.27 1.89
N ILE A 49 9.53 -2.22 1.63
CA ILE A 49 8.48 -2.50 2.62
C ILE A 49 7.86 -3.85 2.28
N TYR A 50 7.69 -4.71 3.29
CA TYR A 50 7.09 -6.02 3.11
C TYR A 50 6.05 -6.32 4.17
N ASP A 51 5.09 -7.25 3.91
CA ASP A 51 4.12 -7.69 4.90
C ASP A 51 4.81 -8.44 6.04
N GLY A 52 5.05 -7.72 7.14
CA GLY A 52 5.68 -8.25 8.36
C GLY A 52 4.74 -9.11 9.21
N THR A 53 3.45 -9.17 8.89
CA THR A 53 2.47 -9.93 9.68
C THR A 53 2.72 -11.44 9.58
N ARG A 54 3.17 -11.91 8.40
CA ARG A 54 3.48 -13.32 8.12
C ARG A 54 4.87 -13.53 7.55
N GLY A 55 5.62 -12.46 7.35
CA GLY A 55 6.84 -12.44 6.55
C GLY A 55 8.10 -12.10 7.34
N LEU A 56 8.17 -12.40 8.64
CA LEU A 56 9.38 -12.17 9.45
C LEU A 56 10.64 -12.76 8.83
N TYR A 57 10.50 -13.81 8.02
CA TYR A 57 11.57 -14.43 7.26
C TYR A 57 12.23 -13.52 6.21
N ILE A 58 11.59 -12.44 5.76
CA ILE A 58 12.22 -11.52 4.81
C ILE A 58 13.42 -10.83 5.45
N ASN A 59 13.35 -10.48 6.73
CA ASN A 59 14.47 -9.89 7.46
C ASN A 59 15.68 -10.82 7.60
N ASP A 60 15.50 -12.14 7.50
CA ASP A 60 16.62 -13.09 7.48
C ASP A 60 17.47 -12.97 6.21
N TYR A 61 16.86 -12.48 5.12
CA TYR A 61 17.50 -12.31 3.81
C TYR A 61 17.78 -10.83 3.46
N ILE A 62 16.96 -9.92 3.95
CA ILE A 62 17.04 -8.47 3.69
C ILE A 62 16.89 -7.74 5.03
N PRO A 63 17.95 -7.67 5.85
CA PRO A 63 17.87 -7.15 7.23
C PRO A 63 17.34 -5.71 7.33
N ASP A 64 17.65 -4.86 6.33
CA ASP A 64 17.28 -3.44 6.32
C ASP A 64 15.87 -3.19 5.77
N ALA A 65 15.17 -4.23 5.30
CA ALA A 65 13.81 -4.08 4.80
C ALA A 65 12.83 -3.79 5.95
N ILE A 66 11.84 -2.98 5.67
CA ILE A 66 10.90 -2.43 6.66
C ILE A 66 9.65 -3.31 6.77
N PRO A 67 9.39 -3.92 7.93
CA PRO A 67 8.20 -4.73 8.13
C PRO A 67 6.94 -3.86 8.32
N PHE A 68 5.96 -4.04 7.47
CA PHE A 68 4.61 -3.52 7.66
C PHE A 68 3.80 -4.49 8.52
N VAL A 69 3.46 -4.08 9.74
CA VAL A 69 2.65 -4.88 10.66
C VAL A 69 1.23 -4.32 10.70
N SER A 70 0.35 -4.92 9.93
CA SER A 70 -1.01 -4.45 9.65
C SER A 70 -1.88 -4.20 10.88
N ALA A 71 -1.67 -4.96 11.96
CA ALA A 71 -2.42 -4.85 13.21
C ALA A 71 -1.90 -3.78 14.17
N LYS A 72 -0.76 -3.13 13.88
CA LYS A 72 -0.27 -2.02 14.71
C LYS A 72 -1.34 -0.94 14.84
N LYS A 73 -1.29 -0.19 15.93
CA LYS A 73 -2.12 0.99 16.14
C LYS A 73 -1.82 2.01 15.03
N SER A 74 -2.86 2.63 14.53
CA SER A 74 -2.73 3.80 13.66
C SER A 74 -2.19 4.97 14.49
N GLU A 75 -1.21 5.68 13.94
CA GLU A 75 -0.54 6.83 14.60
C GLU A 75 -0.42 8.02 13.65
N GLY A 76 -0.86 7.87 12.41
CA GLY A 76 -0.82 8.93 11.40
C GLY A 76 -2.06 9.84 11.43
N MET A 77 -2.30 10.52 10.31
CA MET A 77 -3.38 11.50 10.13
C MET A 77 -4.77 10.95 10.50
N TYR A 78 -5.03 9.66 10.22
CA TYR A 78 -6.33 9.03 10.47
C TYR A 78 -6.36 8.20 11.76
N TYR A 79 -5.47 8.46 12.73
CA TYR A 79 -5.38 7.66 13.96
C TYR A 79 -6.67 7.65 14.79
N LEU A 80 -7.48 8.71 14.70
CA LEU A 80 -8.79 8.78 15.35
C LEU A 80 -9.86 8.00 14.60
N GLU A 81 -9.75 7.90 13.28
CA GLU A 81 -10.76 7.30 12.40
C GLU A 81 -10.45 5.85 12.06
N ALA A 82 -9.19 5.49 11.92
CA ALA A 82 -8.77 4.14 11.56
C ALA A 82 -8.65 3.24 12.80
N ARG A 83 -9.09 1.99 12.69
CA ARG A 83 -8.96 1.00 13.76
C ARG A 83 -7.49 0.60 13.98
N ASN A 84 -6.74 0.42 12.89
CA ASN A 84 -5.34 0.01 12.90
C ASN A 84 -4.57 0.60 11.71
N LEU A 85 -3.27 0.31 11.63
CA LEU A 85 -2.39 0.82 10.58
C LEU A 85 -2.82 0.42 9.17
N LYS A 86 -3.28 -0.82 8.97
CA LYS A 86 -3.79 -1.27 7.66
C LYS A 86 -4.99 -0.43 7.22
N ASP A 87 -5.95 -0.23 8.13
CA ASP A 87 -7.15 0.55 7.84
C ASP A 87 -6.79 2.00 7.48
N GLU A 88 -5.80 2.61 8.17
CA GLU A 88 -5.28 3.94 7.83
C GLU A 88 -4.64 3.99 6.44
N CYS A 89 -3.77 3.03 6.11
CA CYS A 89 -3.13 2.98 4.80
C CYS A 89 -4.14 2.87 3.65
N TYR A 90 -5.22 2.12 3.85
CA TYR A 90 -6.31 2.04 2.88
C TYR A 90 -7.09 3.36 2.75
N MET A 91 -7.30 4.10 3.84
CA MET A 91 -7.92 5.43 3.78
C MET A 91 -7.06 6.39 2.95
N ARG A 92 -5.75 6.39 3.18
CA ARG A 92 -4.79 7.21 2.42
C ARG A 92 -4.75 6.83 0.95
N LEU A 93 -4.73 5.53 0.64
CA LEU A 93 -4.78 5.06 -0.75
C LEU A 93 -6.07 5.50 -1.45
N ALA A 94 -7.21 5.36 -0.77
CA ALA A 94 -8.49 5.79 -1.32
C ALA A 94 -8.51 7.30 -1.59
N GLU A 95 -7.87 8.09 -0.75
CA GLU A 95 -7.74 9.53 -0.95
C GLU A 95 -6.82 9.88 -2.12
N ALA A 96 -5.65 9.24 -2.22
CA ALA A 96 -4.74 9.43 -3.35
C ALA A 96 -5.43 9.07 -4.69
N ILE A 97 -6.18 7.96 -4.73
CA ILE A 97 -6.97 7.59 -5.93
C ILE A 97 -8.03 8.66 -6.23
N LYS A 98 -8.78 9.11 -5.22
CA LYS A 98 -9.84 10.12 -5.37
C LYS A 98 -9.32 11.46 -5.88
N ARG A 99 -8.10 11.84 -5.49
CA ARG A 99 -7.45 13.07 -5.95
C ARG A 99 -6.81 12.92 -7.33
N GLY A 100 -6.77 11.72 -7.91
CA GLY A 100 -6.09 11.45 -9.18
C GLY A 100 -4.57 11.44 -9.09
N GLU A 101 -4.02 11.30 -7.89
CA GLU A 101 -2.56 11.24 -7.65
C GLU A 101 -2.00 9.84 -7.93
N PHE A 102 -2.83 8.80 -7.74
CA PHE A 102 -2.44 7.40 -7.97
C PHE A 102 -2.51 7.04 -9.45
N SER A 103 -1.47 6.37 -9.95
CA SER A 103 -1.45 5.86 -11.33
C SER A 103 -0.63 4.57 -11.45
N ILE A 104 -0.90 3.84 -12.53
CA ILE A 104 -0.16 2.63 -12.93
C ILE A 104 0.29 2.86 -14.37
N ALA A 105 1.56 2.61 -14.69
CA ALA A 105 2.06 2.69 -16.05
C ALA A 105 1.25 1.78 -16.99
N ASP A 106 0.95 2.25 -18.20
CA ASP A 106 0.05 1.54 -19.15
C ASP A 106 0.55 0.13 -19.47
N GLU A 107 1.87 -0.04 -19.65
CA GLU A 107 2.48 -1.35 -19.90
C GLU A 107 2.36 -2.29 -18.71
N VAL A 108 2.33 -1.78 -17.48
CA VAL A 108 2.12 -2.55 -16.25
C VAL A 108 0.64 -2.91 -16.12
N ALA A 109 -0.25 -1.92 -16.29
CA ALA A 109 -1.70 -2.10 -16.17
C ALA A 109 -2.23 -3.17 -17.15
N ASN A 110 -1.72 -3.19 -18.38
CA ASN A 110 -2.10 -4.13 -19.43
C ASN A 110 -1.38 -5.49 -19.34
N ARG A 111 -0.37 -5.63 -18.47
CA ARG A 111 0.34 -6.90 -18.28
C ARG A 111 -0.59 -7.95 -17.72
N LYS A 112 -0.51 -9.16 -18.32
CA LYS A 112 -1.34 -10.29 -17.90
C LYS A 112 -0.52 -11.31 -17.13
N TYR A 113 -1.17 -11.95 -16.16
CA TYR A 113 -0.59 -13.06 -15.39
C TYR A 113 -1.64 -14.12 -15.09
N GLU A 114 -1.18 -15.33 -14.75
CA GLU A 114 -2.06 -16.41 -14.31
C GLU A 114 -2.38 -16.25 -12.82
N HIS A 115 -3.64 -15.95 -12.51
CA HIS A 115 -4.10 -15.83 -11.13
C HIS A 115 -4.20 -17.21 -10.48
N GLN A 116 -3.40 -17.46 -9.43
CA GLN A 116 -3.22 -18.82 -8.87
C GLN A 116 -4.49 -19.45 -8.33
N ARG A 117 -5.39 -18.69 -7.71
CA ARG A 117 -6.65 -19.20 -7.17
C ARG A 117 -7.72 -19.37 -8.24
N LEU A 118 -7.87 -18.40 -9.12
CA LEU A 118 -8.93 -18.41 -10.15
C LEU A 118 -8.59 -19.30 -11.34
N LYS A 119 -7.30 -19.60 -11.57
CA LYS A 119 -6.81 -20.33 -12.75
C LYS A 119 -7.17 -19.66 -14.07
N GLU A 120 -7.23 -18.34 -14.03
CA GLU A 120 -7.55 -17.46 -15.15
C GLU A 120 -6.40 -16.52 -15.45
N THR A 121 -6.26 -16.15 -16.70
CA THR A 121 -5.33 -15.08 -17.12
C THR A 121 -6.06 -13.75 -17.00
N ILE A 122 -5.57 -12.89 -16.10
CA ILE A 122 -6.15 -11.57 -15.83
C ILE A 122 -5.10 -10.47 -16.02
N SER A 123 -5.51 -9.27 -16.43
CA SER A 123 -4.62 -8.11 -16.43
C SER A 123 -4.50 -7.50 -15.04
N ILE A 124 -3.37 -6.85 -14.76
CA ILE A 124 -3.16 -6.14 -13.49
C ILE A 124 -4.25 -5.10 -13.25
N GLN A 125 -4.65 -4.36 -14.30
CA GLN A 125 -5.72 -3.37 -14.21
C GLN A 125 -7.05 -3.99 -13.79
N ASN A 126 -7.44 -5.11 -14.41
CA ASN A 126 -8.71 -5.75 -14.08
C ASN A 126 -8.70 -6.29 -12.65
N GLU A 127 -7.59 -6.91 -12.22
CA GLU A 127 -7.43 -7.37 -10.84
C GLU A 127 -7.54 -6.21 -9.86
N PHE A 128 -6.80 -5.11 -10.10
CA PHE A 128 -6.86 -3.91 -9.27
C PHE A 128 -8.29 -3.34 -9.15
N LEU A 129 -9.01 -3.24 -10.28
CA LEU A 129 -10.37 -2.72 -10.30
C LEU A 129 -11.35 -3.65 -9.56
N GLU A 130 -11.23 -4.96 -9.73
CA GLU A 130 -12.07 -5.93 -9.01
C GLU A 130 -11.78 -5.92 -7.51
N GLU A 131 -10.52 -5.77 -7.09
CA GLU A 131 -10.16 -5.62 -5.68
C GLU A 131 -10.69 -4.30 -5.10
N CYS A 132 -10.58 -3.19 -5.82
CA CYS A 132 -11.15 -1.90 -5.42
C CYS A 132 -12.67 -1.97 -5.23
N ALA A 133 -13.39 -2.71 -6.07
CA ALA A 133 -14.86 -2.79 -6.04
C ALA A 133 -15.41 -3.43 -4.75
N VAL A 134 -14.59 -4.14 -3.98
CA VAL A 134 -15.02 -4.80 -2.73
C VAL A 134 -14.50 -4.13 -1.47
N VAL A 135 -13.64 -3.13 -1.63
CA VAL A 135 -13.13 -2.33 -0.51
C VAL A 135 -14.15 -1.25 -0.15
N TYR A 136 -14.52 -1.22 1.12
CA TYR A 136 -15.36 -0.19 1.73
C TYR A 136 -15.03 -0.11 3.21
N PHE A 137 -15.38 1.00 3.85
CA PHE A 137 -15.15 1.15 5.28
C PHE A 137 -16.44 0.87 6.05
N VAL A 138 -16.32 0.09 7.11
CA VAL A 138 -17.41 -0.23 8.04
C VAL A 138 -17.08 0.30 9.42
N ASP A 139 -18.12 0.60 10.20
CA ASP A 139 -17.96 0.98 11.60
C ASP A 139 -17.38 -0.20 12.39
N ALA A 140 -16.33 0.07 13.16
CA ALA A 140 -15.70 -0.91 14.05
C ALA A 140 -16.34 -0.96 15.45
N GLY A 141 -17.44 -0.24 15.67
CA GLY A 141 -18.15 -0.19 16.96
C GLY A 141 -17.54 0.74 18.01
N SER A 142 -16.49 1.50 17.66
CA SER A 142 -15.79 2.43 18.55
C SER A 142 -15.71 3.86 17.99
N GLY A 143 -16.56 4.19 17.03
CA GLY A 143 -16.46 5.40 16.20
C GLY A 143 -15.33 5.34 15.18
N LYS A 144 -14.58 4.24 15.14
CA LYS A 144 -13.51 4.00 14.17
C LYS A 144 -14.01 3.19 13.00
N LYS A 145 -13.38 3.39 11.86
CA LYS A 145 -13.64 2.65 10.62
C LYS A 145 -12.61 1.52 10.45
N ARG A 146 -13.04 0.42 9.85
CA ARG A 146 -12.19 -0.70 9.46
C ARG A 146 -12.46 -1.13 8.03
N MET A 147 -11.46 -1.75 7.44
CA MET A 147 -11.64 -2.53 6.23
C MET A 147 -12.55 -3.74 6.47
N PRO A 148 -13.28 -4.21 5.44
CA PRO A 148 -14.00 -5.47 5.54
C PRO A 148 -13.03 -6.61 5.80
N THR A 149 -13.50 -7.64 6.49
CA THR A 149 -12.75 -8.89 6.63
C THR A 149 -12.68 -9.62 5.29
N LYS A 150 -11.68 -10.49 5.12
CA LYS A 150 -11.58 -11.35 3.93
C LYS A 150 -12.89 -12.10 3.65
N LYS A 151 -13.57 -12.58 4.71
CA LYS A 151 -14.86 -13.26 4.59
C LYS A 151 -15.96 -12.35 4.02
N GLU A 152 -16.04 -11.10 4.49
CA GLU A 152 -17.00 -10.11 3.99
C GLU A 152 -16.71 -9.74 2.53
N MET A 153 -15.44 -9.56 2.16
CA MET A 153 -15.04 -9.28 0.78
C MET A 153 -15.36 -10.45 -0.16
N ASN A 154 -15.01 -11.67 0.24
CA ASN A 154 -15.27 -12.87 -0.56
C ASN A 154 -16.78 -13.14 -0.73
N ALA A 155 -17.57 -12.88 0.30
CA ALA A 155 -19.04 -12.98 0.19
C ALA A 155 -19.60 -12.00 -0.85
N LYS A 156 -19.02 -10.80 -0.95
CA LYS A 156 -19.43 -9.78 -1.94
C LYS A 156 -18.99 -10.13 -3.36
N LEU A 157 -17.79 -10.70 -3.52
CA LEU A 157 -17.25 -11.12 -4.82
C LEU A 157 -17.85 -12.44 -5.32
N GLY A 158 -18.40 -13.25 -4.43
CA GLY A 158 -18.79 -14.64 -4.75
C GLY A 158 -17.60 -15.56 -5.07
N LYS A 159 -16.39 -15.14 -4.75
CA LYS A 159 -15.13 -15.84 -5.05
C LYS A 159 -14.18 -15.78 -3.85
N ASP A 160 -13.37 -16.82 -3.65
CA ASP A 160 -12.27 -16.78 -2.67
C ASP A 160 -11.05 -16.08 -3.29
N ARG A 161 -10.83 -14.84 -2.93
CA ARG A 161 -9.72 -14.00 -3.41
C ARG A 161 -8.88 -13.44 -2.27
N SER A 162 -7.64 -13.13 -2.58
CA SER A 162 -6.76 -12.27 -1.78
C SER A 162 -6.60 -10.91 -2.47
N MET A 163 -6.21 -9.90 -1.72
CA MET A 163 -5.91 -8.56 -2.23
C MET A 163 -4.45 -8.51 -2.68
N ASP A 164 -4.13 -9.25 -3.76
CA ASP A 164 -2.74 -9.47 -4.20
C ASP A 164 -2.11 -8.20 -4.79
N ILE A 165 -2.93 -7.28 -5.31
CA ILE A 165 -2.49 -6.00 -5.89
C ILE A 165 -2.76 -4.84 -4.93
N LEU A 166 -3.94 -4.78 -4.33
CA LEU A 166 -4.36 -3.62 -3.55
C LEU A 166 -3.71 -3.56 -2.15
N ASP A 167 -3.43 -4.71 -1.51
CA ASP A 167 -2.70 -4.74 -0.24
C ASP A 167 -1.29 -4.13 -0.37
N PRO A 168 -0.45 -4.49 -1.36
CA PRO A 168 0.83 -3.81 -1.60
C PRO A 168 0.69 -2.31 -1.94
N CYS A 169 -0.38 -1.92 -2.66
CA CYS A 169 -0.66 -0.50 -2.88
C CYS A 169 -0.95 0.25 -1.57
N ALA A 170 -1.74 -0.35 -0.68
CA ALA A 170 -1.97 0.23 0.65
C ALA A 170 -0.69 0.28 1.50
N MET A 171 0.17 -0.74 1.40
CA MET A 171 1.47 -0.74 2.10
C MET A 171 2.38 0.40 1.65
N ARG A 172 2.29 0.87 0.39
CA ARG A 172 3.01 2.06 -0.07
C ARG A 172 2.67 3.30 0.76
N MET A 173 1.41 3.42 1.21
CA MET A 173 0.97 4.55 2.02
C MET A 173 1.66 4.57 3.40
N TYR A 174 2.17 3.44 3.87
CA TYR A 174 3.00 3.38 5.07
C TYR A 174 4.30 4.17 4.93
N ALA A 175 4.90 4.17 3.73
CA ALA A 175 6.06 4.99 3.43
C ALA A 175 5.80 6.50 3.57
N CYS A 176 4.55 6.91 3.45
CA CYS A 176 4.14 8.31 3.56
C CYS A 176 3.84 8.73 5.01
N LEU A 177 3.99 7.83 5.99
CA LEU A 177 3.79 8.16 7.39
C LEU A 177 5.12 8.67 7.98
N GLU A 178 5.07 9.83 8.60
CA GLU A 178 6.21 10.57 9.10
C GLU A 178 7.11 9.79 10.06
N TYR A 179 6.47 8.92 10.86
CA TYR A 179 7.16 8.12 11.87
C TYR A 179 7.89 6.87 11.32
N VAL A 180 7.73 6.55 10.03
CA VAL A 180 8.36 5.37 9.42
C VAL A 180 9.71 5.70 8.83
N TYR A 181 9.81 6.86 8.20
CA TYR A 181 11.04 7.31 7.55
C TYR A 181 11.51 8.61 8.19
N GLY A 182 12.77 8.65 8.60
CA GLY A 182 13.44 9.89 8.95
C GLY A 182 13.45 10.85 7.74
N GLU A 183 13.70 12.13 7.99
CA GLU A 183 13.70 13.19 6.96
C GLU A 183 14.55 12.88 5.73
N GLU A 184 15.65 12.11 5.87
CA GLU A 184 16.54 11.75 4.76
C GLU A 184 15.86 10.86 3.71
N LEU A 185 15.01 9.92 4.12
CA LEU A 185 14.32 9.01 3.18
C LEU A 185 13.21 9.71 2.40
N ILE A 186 12.61 10.73 3.00
CA ILE A 186 11.59 11.55 2.35
C ILE A 186 12.22 12.43 1.28
N LYS A 187 13.41 12.99 1.57
CA LYS A 187 14.17 13.85 0.63
C LYS A 187 14.66 13.11 -0.63
N THR A 188 14.83 11.79 -0.56
CA THR A 188 15.25 10.99 -1.71
C THR A 188 14.09 10.50 -2.58
N ALA A 189 12.84 10.67 -2.14
CA ALA A 189 11.69 10.35 -2.96
C ALA A 189 11.56 11.37 -4.10
N SER A 190 11.45 10.90 -5.34
CA SER A 190 11.43 11.76 -6.54
C SER A 190 10.27 12.76 -6.58
N TRP A 191 9.21 12.51 -5.80
CA TRP A 191 8.06 13.41 -5.61
C TRP A 191 8.27 14.45 -4.51
N TYR A 192 9.35 14.32 -3.72
CA TYR A 192 9.73 15.37 -2.79
C TYR A 192 10.41 16.49 -3.59
N LYS A 193 9.66 17.45 -4.05
CA LYS A 193 10.20 18.74 -4.46
C LYS A 193 10.40 19.56 -3.21
N ASP A 194 11.63 20.06 -3.00
CA ASP A 194 11.86 21.15 -2.08
C ASP A 194 11.00 22.34 -2.56
N THR A 195 9.78 22.37 -2.12
CA THR A 195 8.94 23.54 -2.21
C THR A 195 9.39 24.45 -1.08
N GLU A 196 10.52 25.13 -1.30
CA GLU A 196 10.85 26.36 -0.57
C GLU A 196 9.86 27.50 -0.93
N ASP A 197 8.85 27.20 -1.73
CA ASP A 197 7.79 28.13 -2.07
C ASP A 197 6.59 27.93 -1.15
N ASP A 198 6.40 28.92 -0.31
CA ASP A 198 5.37 29.26 0.65
C ASP A 198 3.90 28.93 0.27
N ASP A 199 3.56 27.70 -0.05
CA ASP A 199 2.16 27.28 -0.04
C ASP A 199 1.88 26.40 1.17
N ASP A 200 1.55 27.07 2.27
CA ASP A 200 1.13 26.49 3.57
C ASP A 200 -0.08 25.55 3.50
N GLU A 201 -0.64 25.29 2.31
CA GLU A 201 -1.86 24.52 2.11
C GLU A 201 -1.63 22.99 2.04
N TYR A 202 -0.41 22.54 1.74
CA TYR A 202 -0.09 21.13 1.60
C TYR A 202 0.95 20.68 2.63
N ASP A 203 0.81 19.43 3.10
CA ASP A 203 1.86 18.82 3.91
C ASP A 203 3.07 18.44 3.03
N ARG A 204 4.16 18.05 3.68
CA ARG A 204 5.40 17.66 3.01
C ARG A 204 5.28 16.42 2.10
N PHE A 205 4.12 15.78 2.07
CA PHE A 205 3.81 14.65 1.21
C PHE A 205 2.91 15.04 0.03
N GLY A 206 2.61 16.36 -0.12
CA GLY A 206 1.69 16.85 -1.14
C GLY A 206 0.22 16.62 -0.81
N PHE A 207 -0.12 16.25 0.42
CA PHE A 207 -1.50 16.18 0.88
C PHE A 207 -1.94 17.52 1.42
N ARG A 208 -3.12 17.97 1.04
CA ARG A 208 -3.69 19.22 1.56
C ARG A 208 -3.81 19.14 3.08
N LYS A 209 -3.14 20.06 3.79
CA LYS A 209 -3.29 20.16 5.24
C LYS A 209 -4.75 20.40 5.57
N GLN A 210 -5.36 19.50 6.33
CA GLN A 210 -6.72 19.71 6.83
C GLN A 210 -6.66 20.86 7.84
N THR A 211 -7.29 21.98 7.54
CA THR A 211 -7.56 23.00 8.52
C THR A 211 -8.43 22.36 9.59
N ILE A 212 -7.87 22.17 10.79
CA ILE A 212 -8.65 21.83 11.98
C ILE A 212 -9.57 23.02 12.18
N TYR A 213 -10.83 22.88 11.80
CA TYR A 213 -11.85 23.84 12.19
C TYR A 213 -11.92 23.79 13.71
N ASP A 214 -11.50 24.89 14.31
CA ASP A 214 -11.62 25.13 15.73
C ASP A 214 -13.14 25.24 16.03
N ASP A 215 -13.70 24.18 16.62
CA ASP A 215 -15.11 24.06 17.00
C ASP A 215 -15.50 25.02 18.17
N THR A 216 -14.73 26.07 18.41
CA THR A 216 -15.00 27.06 19.48
C THR A 216 -15.98 28.16 19.09
N LEU A 217 -16.72 28.04 17.97
CA LEU A 217 -17.69 29.06 17.53
C LEU A 217 -19.16 28.66 17.69
N TRP A 218 -19.49 27.75 18.61
CA TRP A 218 -20.88 27.55 19.04
C TRP A 218 -20.97 27.52 20.57
N SER A 219 -20.84 28.66 21.17
CA SER A 219 -21.32 28.98 22.54
C SER A 219 -22.21 30.18 22.51
#